data_e2d6d5439aa77a0caed6a505d5eb24d2
#
_entry.id   e2d6d5439aa77a0caed6a505d5eb24d2
#
_cell.length_a   1.000
_cell.length_b   1.000
_cell.length_c   1.000
_cell.angle_alpha   90.00
_cell.angle_beta   90.00
_cell.angle_gamma   90.00
#
_symmetry.space_group_name_H-M   'P 1'
#
loop_
_entity.id
_entity.type
_entity.pdbx_description
1 polymer ?
#
loop_
_entity_poly.entity_id
_entity_poly.type
_entity_poly.pdbx_seq_one_letter_code
_entity_poly.pdbx_strand_id
1 'polypeptide(L)'
;VIKNQYINKDVNSGFYSVDLWTEWGNKIYPYLSEGMTVYGEIVGYVTGKETMIQKTYDYGCEPGTNKLMIYRITSDIEDGRKFEWNVNEVYDWTLHLIKEMTEKNDETAKQIHPIDILYNGLAKDIYPELDTENHWHENLLDKLKNDKEHFGMEEFEPLCTYNSVPREGFVLRIND
;
A
#
# COMPACT_ATOMS: atom_id res chain seq x y z
N VAL A 1 11.95 -1.79 13.84
CA VAL A 1 11.24 -2.81 14.65
C VAL A 1 9.90 -3.07 14.00
N ILE A 2 9.76 -4.21 13.34
CA ILE A 2 8.48 -4.64 12.78
C ILE A 2 7.59 -4.96 13.98
N LYS A 3 6.61 -4.10 14.26
CA LYS A 3 5.55 -4.47 15.21
C LYS A 3 4.55 -5.33 14.46
N ASN A 4 4.79 -6.62 14.44
CA ASN A 4 3.77 -7.57 14.05
C ASN A 4 2.81 -7.74 15.25
N GLN A 5 1.54 -7.44 15.09
CA GLN A 5 0.52 -7.69 16.12
C GLN A 5 0.36 -9.17 16.44
N TYR A 6 0.92 -10.03 15.61
CA TYR A 6 0.87 -11.49 15.69
C TYR A 6 2.24 -12.12 15.88
N ILE A 7 3.12 -11.50 16.69
CA ILE A 7 4.36 -12.18 17.12
C ILE A 7 3.92 -13.39 17.95
N ASN A 8 3.67 -14.49 17.28
CA ASN A 8 3.67 -15.77 17.95
C ASN A 8 5.11 -16.08 18.34
N LYS A 9 5.31 -16.52 19.59
CA LYS A 9 6.61 -16.92 20.13
C LYS A 9 7.22 -18.11 19.35
N ASP A 10 6.45 -18.73 18.47
CA ASP A 10 6.85 -19.79 17.59
C ASP A 10 6.72 -19.33 16.13
N VAL A 11 7.86 -19.12 15.48
CA VAL A 11 7.95 -18.67 14.07
C VAL A 11 7.21 -19.62 13.12
N ASN A 12 7.01 -20.87 13.53
CA ASN A 12 6.31 -21.89 12.73
C ASN A 12 4.80 -21.91 12.97
N SER A 13 4.27 -21.12 13.90
CA SER A 13 2.86 -21.12 14.28
C SER A 13 2.05 -19.93 13.78
N GLY A 14 2.60 -19.07 12.90
CA GLY A 14 1.85 -18.02 12.23
C GLY A 14 0.71 -18.59 11.38
N PHE A 15 -0.33 -17.80 11.16
CA PHE A 15 -1.53 -18.19 10.38
C PHE A 15 -1.19 -18.88 9.05
N TYR A 16 -0.09 -18.46 8.40
CA TYR A 16 0.38 -19.01 7.13
C TYR A 16 1.51 -20.03 7.28
N SER A 17 1.95 -20.36 8.49
CA SER A 17 3.19 -21.13 8.79
C SER A 17 4.47 -20.50 8.19
N VAL A 18 4.41 -19.22 7.79
CA VAL A 18 5.52 -18.40 7.28
C VAL A 18 5.31 -17.00 7.81
N ASP A 19 6.36 -16.36 8.33
CA ASP A 19 6.30 -14.96 8.73
C ASP A 19 6.65 -14.06 7.55
N LEU A 20 5.64 -13.76 6.74
CA LEU A 20 5.77 -12.90 5.55
C LEU A 20 6.26 -11.49 5.91
N TRP A 21 5.88 -10.96 7.07
CA TRP A 21 6.29 -9.63 7.50
C TRP A 21 7.77 -9.56 7.82
N THR A 22 8.30 -10.55 8.53
CA THR A 22 9.75 -10.65 8.78
C THR A 22 10.52 -10.87 7.48
N GLU A 23 9.99 -11.70 6.57
CA GLU A 23 10.59 -11.91 5.25
C GLU A 23 10.72 -10.58 4.48
N TRP A 24 9.64 -9.84 4.33
CA TRP A 24 9.63 -8.54 3.67
C TRP A 24 10.46 -7.49 4.40
N GLY A 25 10.38 -7.47 5.74
CA GLY A 25 11.21 -6.60 6.56
C GLY A 25 12.69 -6.78 6.30
N ASN A 26 13.16 -8.01 6.22
CA ASN A 26 14.56 -8.31 5.92
C ASN A 26 14.97 -7.89 4.50
N LYS A 27 14.05 -8.00 3.52
CA LYS A 27 14.30 -7.59 2.13
C LYS A 27 14.46 -6.07 2.00
N ILE A 28 13.66 -5.27 2.69
CA ILE A 28 13.67 -3.81 2.56
C ILE A 28 14.56 -3.10 3.58
N TYR A 29 14.86 -3.73 4.72
CA TYR A 29 15.65 -3.12 5.80
C TYR A 29 16.97 -2.49 5.35
N PRO A 30 17.78 -3.10 4.44
CA PRO A 30 19.03 -2.52 3.97
C PRO A 30 18.91 -1.17 3.25
N TYR A 31 17.70 -0.81 2.85
CA TYR A 31 17.37 0.41 2.09
C TYR A 31 16.69 1.48 2.93
N LEU A 32 16.43 1.20 4.21
CA LEU A 32 15.76 2.14 5.11
C LEU A 32 16.77 3.04 5.80
N SER A 33 16.42 4.32 5.93
CA SER A 33 17.14 5.25 6.81
C SER A 33 16.73 5.08 8.27
N GLU A 34 17.59 5.50 9.19
CA GLU A 34 17.26 5.55 10.61
C GLU A 34 16.02 6.42 10.87
N GLY A 35 15.13 5.95 11.74
CA GLY A 35 13.88 6.65 12.05
C GLY A 35 12.78 6.51 10.99
N MET A 36 13.05 5.89 9.84
CA MET A 36 12.05 5.66 8.80
C MET A 36 11.15 4.46 9.15
N THR A 37 9.86 4.61 8.92
CA THR A 37 8.89 3.52 8.98
C THR A 37 8.13 3.45 7.66
N VAL A 38 8.17 2.30 7.00
CA VAL A 38 7.44 2.03 5.77
C VAL A 38 6.21 1.19 6.09
N TYR A 39 5.08 1.58 5.54
CA TYR A 39 3.81 0.86 5.65
C TYR A 39 3.42 0.33 4.27
N GLY A 40 3.01 -0.91 4.23
CA GLY A 40 2.61 -1.55 2.99
C GLY A 40 1.59 -2.66 3.23
N GLU A 41 1.14 -3.25 2.16
CA GLU A 41 0.31 -4.43 2.15
C GLU A 41 1.00 -5.54 1.36
N ILE A 42 0.99 -6.75 1.90
CA ILE A 42 1.51 -7.93 1.20
C ILE A 42 0.33 -8.60 0.52
N VAL A 43 0.39 -8.68 -0.81
CA VAL A 43 -0.69 -9.23 -1.65
C VAL A 43 -0.22 -10.43 -2.46
N GLY A 44 -1.15 -11.26 -2.92
CA GLY A 44 -0.86 -12.44 -3.72
C GLY A 44 -0.86 -13.73 -2.89
N TYR A 45 0.22 -14.51 -2.96
CA TYR A 45 0.30 -15.83 -2.32
C TYR A 45 1.32 -15.86 -1.19
N VAL A 46 1.13 -16.81 -0.28
CA VAL A 46 2.14 -17.15 0.72
C VAL A 46 3.38 -17.70 0.01
N THR A 47 4.56 -17.20 0.39
CA THR A 47 5.82 -17.61 -0.24
C THR A 47 5.96 -19.15 -0.32
N GLY A 48 6.15 -19.64 -1.54
CA GLY A 48 6.31 -21.06 -1.83
C GLY A 48 5.06 -21.92 -1.66
N LYS A 49 3.86 -21.33 -1.53
CA LYS A 49 2.60 -22.07 -1.37
C LYS A 49 1.53 -21.59 -2.36
N GLU A 50 0.59 -22.45 -2.67
CA GLU A 50 -0.61 -22.10 -3.47
C GLU A 50 -1.69 -21.37 -2.65
N THR A 51 -1.43 -21.09 -1.38
CA THR A 51 -2.37 -20.41 -0.49
C THR A 51 -2.34 -18.92 -0.75
N MET A 52 -3.46 -18.33 -1.15
CA MET A 52 -3.61 -16.88 -1.27
C MET A 52 -3.61 -16.22 0.11
N ILE A 53 -2.96 -15.05 0.21
CA ILE A 53 -2.96 -14.21 1.41
C ILE A 53 -4.38 -13.70 1.67
N GLN A 54 -5.02 -13.17 0.62
CA GLN A 54 -6.42 -12.81 0.62
C GLN A 54 -7.17 -13.68 -0.38
N LYS A 55 -8.18 -14.39 0.09
CA LYS A 55 -8.92 -15.35 -0.74
C LYS A 55 -9.48 -14.65 -1.99
N THR A 56 -9.23 -15.23 -3.14
CA THR A 56 -9.65 -14.79 -4.48
C THR A 56 -8.91 -13.58 -5.06
N TYR A 57 -8.03 -12.90 -4.31
CA TYR A 57 -7.26 -11.76 -4.79
C TYR A 57 -5.81 -12.17 -5.02
N ASP A 58 -5.44 -12.47 -6.27
CA ASP A 58 -4.07 -12.85 -6.64
C ASP A 58 -3.18 -11.64 -7.00
N TYR A 59 -3.74 -10.49 -7.30
CA TYR A 59 -3.05 -9.28 -7.72
C TYR A 59 -2.00 -9.52 -8.83
N GLY A 60 -2.30 -10.43 -9.76
CA GLY A 60 -1.41 -10.83 -10.84
C GLY A 60 -0.13 -11.50 -10.35
N CYS A 61 -0.15 -12.11 -9.17
CA CYS A 61 0.95 -12.91 -8.67
C CYS A 61 0.81 -14.37 -9.13
N GLU A 62 1.93 -14.99 -9.48
CA GLU A 62 1.98 -16.43 -9.68
C GLU A 62 1.88 -17.17 -8.33
N PRO A 63 1.31 -18.39 -8.30
CA PRO A 63 1.27 -19.19 -7.08
C PRO A 63 2.63 -19.29 -6.39
N GLY A 64 2.65 -19.08 -5.09
CA GLY A 64 3.88 -19.08 -4.28
C GLY A 64 4.66 -17.77 -4.30
N THR A 65 4.17 -16.74 -5.00
CA THR A 65 4.79 -15.41 -5.03
C THR A 65 3.87 -14.35 -4.43
N ASN A 66 4.46 -13.26 -3.97
CA ASN A 66 3.72 -12.12 -3.43
C ASN A 66 4.40 -10.80 -3.77
N LYS A 67 3.68 -9.71 -3.56
CA LYS A 67 4.14 -8.34 -3.77
C LYS A 67 3.96 -7.52 -2.50
N LEU A 68 4.80 -6.51 -2.32
CA LEU A 68 4.64 -5.48 -1.30
C LEU A 68 4.12 -4.20 -1.97
N MET A 69 2.93 -3.78 -1.61
CA MET A 69 2.30 -2.53 -2.05
C MET A 69 2.58 -1.45 -1.01
N ILE A 70 3.46 -0.48 -1.31
CA ILE A 70 3.85 0.57 -0.36
C ILE A 70 2.90 1.76 -0.50
N TYR A 71 2.28 2.17 0.61
CA TYR A 71 1.29 3.23 0.60
C TYR A 71 1.56 4.39 1.56
N ARG A 72 2.49 4.24 2.50
CA ARG A 72 2.76 5.27 3.52
C ARG A 72 4.18 5.17 4.04
N ILE A 73 4.80 6.32 4.30
CA ILE A 73 6.08 6.41 4.97
C ILE A 73 5.99 7.50 6.06
N THR A 74 6.62 7.23 7.20
CA THR A 74 6.85 8.23 8.24
C THR A 74 8.31 8.26 8.64
N SER A 75 8.80 9.42 9.06
CA SER A 75 10.13 9.58 9.64
C SER A 75 10.04 10.15 11.06
N ASP A 76 10.89 9.65 11.96
CA ASP A 76 11.01 10.24 13.29
C ASP A 76 11.77 11.58 13.18
N ILE A 77 11.30 12.58 13.91
CA ILE A 77 11.97 13.87 14.06
C ILE A 77 12.49 14.04 15.50
N GLU A 78 13.42 15.00 15.68
CA GLU A 78 14.23 15.14 16.91
C GLU A 78 13.43 15.21 18.22
N ASP A 79 12.19 15.66 18.19
CA ASP A 79 11.35 15.78 19.39
C ASP A 79 10.46 14.54 19.64
N GLY A 80 10.69 13.45 18.91
CA GLY A 80 9.95 12.19 19.04
C GLY A 80 8.60 12.18 18.30
N ARG A 81 8.26 13.27 17.60
CA ARG A 81 7.11 13.28 16.70
C ARG A 81 7.44 12.53 15.42
N LYS A 82 6.40 12.11 14.71
CA LYS A 82 6.53 11.52 13.38
C LYS A 82 6.14 12.54 12.33
N PHE A 83 7.01 12.69 11.35
CA PHE A 83 6.70 13.39 10.11
C PHE A 83 6.09 12.40 9.13
N GLU A 84 4.96 12.72 8.57
CA GLU A 84 4.31 11.91 7.55
C GLU A 84 4.65 12.43 6.15
N TRP A 85 5.15 11.55 5.31
CA TRP A 85 5.47 11.89 3.93
C TRP A 85 4.20 12.08 3.11
N ASN A 86 4.19 13.06 2.20
CA ASN A 86 3.08 13.19 1.27
C ASN A 86 3.05 12.04 0.25
N VAL A 87 1.93 11.88 -0.43
CA VAL A 87 1.71 10.72 -1.31
C VAL A 87 2.70 10.67 -2.48
N ASN A 88 3.09 11.81 -3.04
CA ASN A 88 4.07 11.85 -4.13
C ASN A 88 5.47 11.46 -3.63
N GLU A 89 5.87 11.93 -2.46
CA GLU A 89 7.15 11.54 -1.85
C GLU A 89 7.22 10.04 -1.60
N VAL A 90 6.14 9.43 -1.14
CA VAL A 90 6.05 7.96 -0.96
C VAL A 90 6.17 7.24 -2.31
N TYR A 91 5.47 7.73 -3.33
CA TYR A 91 5.51 7.17 -4.69
C TYR A 91 6.93 7.26 -5.28
N ASP A 92 7.53 8.44 -5.27
CA ASP A 92 8.86 8.69 -5.82
C ASP A 92 9.94 7.88 -5.07
N TRP A 93 9.86 7.81 -3.74
CA TRP A 93 10.77 6.99 -2.95
C TRP A 93 10.64 5.50 -3.30
N THR A 94 9.42 5.01 -3.50
CA THR A 94 9.20 3.60 -3.88
C THR A 94 9.81 3.31 -5.25
N LEU A 95 9.65 4.21 -6.22
CA LEU A 95 10.30 4.07 -7.53
C LEU A 95 11.83 4.11 -7.42
N HIS A 96 12.36 4.98 -6.55
CA HIS A 96 13.80 5.04 -6.29
C HIS A 96 14.32 3.76 -5.67
N LEU A 97 13.61 3.19 -4.70
CA LEU A 97 13.92 1.90 -4.09
C LEU A 97 13.98 0.78 -5.14
N ILE A 98 12.97 0.69 -6.01
CA ILE A 98 12.91 -0.30 -7.10
C ILE A 98 14.12 -0.14 -8.03
N LYS A 99 14.48 1.09 -8.39
CA LYS A 99 15.63 1.40 -9.24
C LYS A 99 16.93 0.96 -8.57
N GLU A 100 17.15 1.33 -7.31
CA GLU A 100 18.37 0.97 -6.56
C GLU A 100 18.52 -0.55 -6.42
N MET A 101 17.45 -1.26 -6.10
CA MET A 101 17.45 -2.72 -6.05
C MET A 101 17.76 -3.34 -7.41
N THR A 102 17.19 -2.79 -8.49
CA THR A 102 17.45 -3.26 -9.86
C THR A 102 18.91 -3.09 -10.24
N GLU A 103 19.52 -1.95 -9.91
CA GLU A 103 20.94 -1.68 -10.15
C GLU A 103 21.87 -2.63 -9.38
N LYS A 104 21.42 -3.12 -8.22
CA LYS A 104 22.12 -4.12 -7.40
C LYS A 104 21.79 -5.56 -7.81
N ASN A 105 21.02 -5.77 -8.87
CA ASN A 105 20.50 -7.08 -9.30
C ASN A 105 19.70 -7.81 -8.21
N ASP A 106 19.00 -7.08 -7.36
CA ASP A 106 18.10 -7.62 -6.36
C ASP A 106 16.72 -7.90 -7.00
N GLU A 107 16.39 -9.17 -7.17
CA GLU A 107 15.13 -9.60 -7.78
C GLU A 107 13.88 -9.15 -6.99
N THR A 108 14.04 -8.74 -5.73
CA THR A 108 12.96 -8.17 -4.91
C THR A 108 12.36 -6.92 -5.56
N ALA A 109 13.15 -6.20 -6.37
CA ALA A 109 12.67 -5.03 -7.12
C ALA A 109 11.39 -5.29 -7.92
N LYS A 110 11.24 -6.51 -8.47
CA LYS A 110 10.07 -6.91 -9.28
C LYS A 110 8.81 -7.16 -8.46
N GLN A 111 8.95 -7.24 -7.15
CA GLN A 111 7.88 -7.56 -6.22
C GLN A 111 7.44 -6.35 -5.38
N ILE A 112 8.07 -5.18 -5.57
CA ILE A 112 7.70 -3.94 -4.88
C ILE A 112 6.91 -3.05 -5.84
N HIS A 113 5.80 -2.49 -5.35
CA HIS A 113 4.97 -1.58 -6.12
C HIS A 113 4.52 -0.40 -5.24
N PRO A 114 4.52 0.83 -5.76
CA PRO A 114 3.78 1.92 -5.14
C PRO A 114 2.29 1.68 -5.32
N ILE A 115 1.48 2.23 -4.42
CA ILE A 115 0.03 2.30 -4.65
C ILE A 115 -0.26 3.37 -5.72
N ASP A 116 -1.23 3.10 -6.58
CA ASP A 116 -1.68 4.04 -7.59
C ASP A 116 -2.28 5.29 -6.95
N ILE A 117 -1.84 6.46 -7.42
CA ILE A 117 -2.41 7.75 -7.05
C ILE A 117 -3.51 8.07 -8.05
N LEU A 118 -4.77 7.91 -7.63
CA LEU A 118 -5.91 8.21 -8.49
C LEU A 118 -6.07 9.72 -8.69
N TYR A 119 -5.81 10.51 -7.65
CA TYR A 119 -5.84 11.96 -7.68
C TYR A 119 -4.99 12.54 -6.54
N ASN A 120 -4.34 13.67 -6.82
CA ASN A 120 -3.66 14.48 -5.83
C ASN A 120 -3.83 15.97 -6.17
N GLY A 121 -4.65 16.68 -5.41
CA GLY A 121 -4.99 18.10 -5.62
C GLY A 121 -6.08 18.57 -4.66
N LEU A 122 -6.61 19.75 -4.90
CA LEU A 122 -7.69 20.29 -4.07
C LEU A 122 -9.02 19.62 -4.42
N ALA A 123 -9.81 19.27 -3.40
CA ALA A 123 -11.13 18.69 -3.62
C ALA A 123 -12.05 19.62 -4.46
N LYS A 124 -11.87 20.93 -4.36
CA LYS A 124 -12.60 21.93 -5.16
C LYS A 124 -12.25 21.93 -6.65
N ASP A 125 -11.11 21.37 -7.03
CA ASP A 125 -10.78 21.28 -8.46
C ASP A 125 -11.65 20.24 -9.16
N ILE A 126 -12.08 19.20 -8.43
CA ILE A 126 -13.00 18.15 -8.91
C ILE A 126 -14.45 18.52 -8.59
N TYR A 127 -14.70 19.07 -7.40
CA TYR A 127 -16.02 19.43 -6.90
C TYR A 127 -16.09 20.93 -6.57
N PRO A 128 -16.20 21.83 -7.56
CA PRO A 128 -16.21 23.28 -7.34
C PRO A 128 -17.33 23.74 -6.40
N GLU A 129 -18.44 22.99 -6.36
CA GLU A 129 -19.60 23.26 -5.52
C GLU A 129 -19.49 22.70 -4.09
N LEU A 130 -18.37 22.09 -3.73
CA LEU A 130 -18.19 21.52 -2.39
C LEU A 130 -18.25 22.61 -1.32
N ASP A 131 -19.21 22.51 -0.40
CA ASP A 131 -19.25 23.36 0.80
C ASP A 131 -18.10 22.92 1.73
N THR A 132 -17.12 23.81 1.92
CA THR A 132 -15.96 23.57 2.77
C THR A 132 -16.07 24.23 4.14
N GLU A 133 -17.17 24.93 4.42
CA GLU A 133 -17.40 25.61 5.71
C GLU A 133 -18.21 24.73 6.68
N ASN A 134 -19.19 23.98 6.14
CA ASN A 134 -20.08 23.16 6.94
C ASN A 134 -20.00 21.70 6.55
N HIS A 135 -19.71 20.81 7.52
CA HIS A 135 -19.72 19.35 7.31
C HIS A 135 -18.96 18.90 6.05
N TRP A 136 -17.89 19.62 5.69
CA TRP A 136 -17.17 19.45 4.41
C TRP A 136 -16.71 18.01 4.18
N HIS A 137 -16.29 17.30 5.24
CA HIS A 137 -15.80 15.92 5.15
C HIS A 137 -16.95 14.95 4.84
N GLU A 138 -18.14 15.16 5.38
CA GLU A 138 -19.33 14.34 5.08
C GLU A 138 -19.78 14.59 3.64
N ASN A 139 -19.81 15.86 3.23
CA ASN A 139 -20.16 16.28 1.87
C ASN A 139 -19.17 15.72 0.84
N LEU A 140 -17.86 15.74 1.15
CA LEU A 140 -16.82 15.16 0.29
C LEU A 140 -16.97 13.65 0.18
N LEU A 141 -17.18 12.94 1.30
CA LEU A 141 -17.39 11.50 1.29
C LEU A 141 -18.63 11.09 0.48
N ASP A 142 -19.71 11.86 0.57
CA ASP A 142 -20.92 11.60 -0.21
C ASP A 142 -20.68 11.80 -1.71
N LYS A 143 -19.96 12.87 -2.09
CA LYS A 143 -19.54 13.10 -3.47
C LYS A 143 -18.70 11.91 -3.98
N LEU A 144 -17.66 11.54 -3.26
CA LEU A 144 -16.75 10.45 -3.64
C LEU A 144 -17.47 9.10 -3.80
N LYS A 145 -18.41 8.77 -2.92
CA LYS A 145 -19.19 7.53 -3.02
C LYS A 145 -20.05 7.44 -4.28
N ASN A 146 -20.49 8.59 -4.78
CA ASN A 146 -21.39 8.67 -5.93
C ASN A 146 -20.65 8.99 -7.24
N ASP A 147 -19.36 9.34 -7.16
CA ASP A 147 -18.56 9.72 -8.33
C ASP A 147 -18.01 8.50 -9.05
N LYS A 148 -18.72 8.10 -10.11
CA LYS A 148 -18.27 7.04 -11.01
C LYS A 148 -17.40 7.55 -12.16
N GLU A 149 -17.39 8.87 -12.39
CA GLU A 149 -16.73 9.49 -13.53
C GLU A 149 -15.24 9.73 -13.27
N HIS A 150 -14.90 10.30 -12.10
CA HIS A 150 -13.53 10.70 -11.79
C HIS A 150 -12.71 9.59 -11.11
N PHE A 151 -13.34 8.81 -10.25
CA PHE A 151 -12.64 7.77 -9.49
C PHE A 151 -12.98 6.35 -9.94
N GLY A 152 -13.62 6.23 -11.14
CA GLY A 152 -13.89 5.01 -11.84
C GLY A 152 -13.82 3.78 -10.95
N MET A 153 -14.81 3.60 -10.08
CA MET A 153 -14.92 2.34 -9.36
C MET A 153 -15.19 1.28 -10.42
N GLU A 154 -14.10 0.80 -11.02
CA GLU A 154 -14.22 -0.39 -11.83
C GLU A 154 -14.90 -1.45 -10.98
N GLU A 155 -15.87 -2.12 -11.56
CA GLU A 155 -16.65 -3.13 -10.84
C GLU A 155 -15.74 -4.24 -10.30
N PHE A 156 -14.62 -4.48 -11.00
CA PHE A 156 -13.67 -5.53 -10.68
C PHE A 156 -12.26 -4.97 -10.46
N GLU A 157 -11.46 -5.68 -9.63
CA GLU A 157 -10.07 -5.34 -9.37
C GLU A 157 -9.20 -5.61 -10.61
N PRO A 158 -8.66 -4.56 -11.26
CA PRO A 158 -7.94 -4.71 -12.54
C PRO A 158 -6.60 -5.43 -12.39
N LEU A 159 -6.02 -5.45 -11.19
CA LEU A 159 -4.74 -6.10 -10.92
C LEU A 159 -4.87 -7.62 -10.72
N CYS A 160 -6.09 -8.13 -10.50
CA CYS A 160 -6.33 -9.55 -10.35
C CYS A 160 -6.46 -10.26 -11.69
N THR A 161 -5.86 -11.45 -11.81
CA THR A 161 -5.91 -12.27 -13.03
C THR A 161 -7.34 -12.67 -13.39
N TYR A 162 -8.17 -12.89 -12.39
CA TYR A 162 -9.58 -13.22 -12.58
C TYR A 162 -10.43 -11.97 -12.45
N ASN A 163 -10.96 -11.47 -13.55
CA ASN A 163 -11.84 -10.30 -13.65
C ASN A 163 -13.22 -10.50 -12.99
N SER A 164 -13.29 -11.16 -11.85
CA SER A 164 -14.52 -11.47 -11.14
C SER A 164 -14.49 -11.08 -9.67
N VAL A 165 -13.38 -10.54 -9.18
CA VAL A 165 -13.27 -10.05 -7.80
C VAL A 165 -13.62 -8.56 -7.76
N PRO A 166 -14.55 -8.15 -6.90
CA PRO A 166 -14.91 -6.73 -6.79
C PRO A 166 -13.72 -5.92 -6.33
N ARG A 167 -13.62 -4.69 -6.82
CA ARG A 167 -12.62 -3.74 -6.35
C ARG A 167 -12.87 -3.42 -4.87
N GLU A 168 -11.81 -3.44 -4.04
CA GLU A 168 -11.95 -3.22 -2.60
C GLU A 168 -12.29 -1.77 -2.25
N GLY A 169 -11.88 -0.82 -3.09
CA GLY A 169 -12.15 0.60 -2.90
C GLY A 169 -10.90 1.47 -3.09
N PHE A 170 -10.93 2.65 -2.50
CA PHE A 170 -9.81 3.58 -2.47
C PHE A 170 -9.65 4.22 -1.09
N VAL A 171 -8.48 4.76 -0.82
CA VAL A 171 -8.16 5.45 0.43
C VAL A 171 -8.09 6.94 0.18
N LEU A 172 -8.85 7.72 0.93
CA LEU A 172 -8.75 9.17 0.96
C LEU A 172 -7.73 9.58 2.04
N ARG A 173 -6.75 10.37 1.64
CA ARG A 173 -5.82 11.03 2.56
C ARG A 173 -5.96 12.54 2.40
N ILE A 174 -5.99 13.23 3.53
CA ILE A 174 -5.97 14.69 3.58
C ILE A 174 -4.56 15.07 4.04
N ASN A 175 -3.87 15.83 3.20
CA ASN A 175 -2.58 16.40 3.56
C ASN A 175 -2.83 17.78 4.14
N ASP A 176 -2.30 18.03 5.33
CA ASP A 176 -2.30 19.36 5.98
C ASP A 176 -1.26 20.29 5.34
#